data_d696de9a9999ca09eb1eda926e8ee50f
#
_entry.id   d696de9a9999ca09eb1eda926e8ee50f
#
_cell.length_a   1.000
_cell.length_b   1.000
_cell.length_c   1.000
_cell.angle_alpha   90.00
_cell.angle_beta   90.00
_cell.angle_gamma   90.00
#
_symmetry.space_group_name_H-M   'P 1'
#
loop_
_entity.id
_entity.type
_entity.pdbx_description
1 polymer ?
#
loop_
_entity_poly.entity_id
_entity_poly.type
_entity_poly.pdbx_seq_one_letter_code
_entity_poly.pdbx_strand_id
1 'polypeptide(L)'
;MKTSQMMKVVNYIYEFGSITPYDAFRDLGITKLATVCSNLRLKCGINVYSAIEKSKNRFGEPCHYKRYFLEEKEYRNYIKEVYDELR
;
A
#
# COMPACT_ATOMS: atom_id res chain seq x y z
N MET A 1 -10.50 -10.55 15.12
CA MET A 1 -10.91 -9.90 13.88
C MET A 1 -9.80 -9.98 12.85
N LYS A 2 -10.14 -10.36 11.62
CA LYS A 2 -9.12 -10.47 10.58
C LYS A 2 -8.72 -9.07 10.09
N THR A 3 -7.42 -8.82 10.06
CA THR A 3 -6.89 -7.59 9.47
C THR A 3 -7.01 -7.69 7.95
N SER A 4 -7.70 -6.73 7.34
CA SER A 4 -7.83 -6.72 5.88
C SER A 4 -6.50 -6.40 5.20
N GLN A 5 -6.36 -6.80 3.94
CA GLN A 5 -5.17 -6.45 3.16
C GLN A 5 -5.02 -4.94 3.02
N MET A 6 -6.14 -4.23 2.86
CA MET A 6 -6.12 -2.76 2.79
C MET A 6 -5.55 -2.14 4.06
N MET A 7 -5.97 -2.63 5.23
CA MET A 7 -5.45 -2.14 6.51
C MET A 7 -3.96 -2.41 6.66
N LYS A 8 -3.51 -3.59 6.26
CA LYS A 8 -2.09 -3.95 6.30
C LYS A 8 -1.25 -3.00 5.45
N VAL A 9 -1.72 -2.69 4.23
CA VAL A 9 -1.01 -1.78 3.32
C VAL A 9 -0.95 -0.37 3.88
N VAL A 10 -2.07 0.15 4.38
CA VAL A 10 -2.12 1.49 4.95
C VAL A 10 -1.18 1.61 6.16
N ASN A 11 -1.21 0.64 7.06
CA ASN A 11 -0.34 0.63 8.23
C ASN A 11 1.13 0.54 7.84
N TYR A 12 1.46 -0.27 6.83
CA TYR A 12 2.82 -0.40 6.34
C TYR A 12 3.34 0.92 5.78
N ILE A 13 2.53 1.59 4.96
CA ILE A 13 2.92 2.88 4.39
C ILE A 13 3.10 3.93 5.49
N TYR A 14 2.22 3.94 6.49
CA TYR A 14 2.35 4.88 7.60
C TYR A 14 3.64 4.65 8.37
N GLU A 15 3.98 3.40 8.64
CA GLU A 15 5.16 3.06 9.44
C GLU A 15 6.46 3.28 8.67
N PHE A 16 6.50 2.88 7.39
CA PHE A 16 7.73 2.89 6.59
C PHE A 16 7.77 3.98 5.52
N GLY A 17 6.68 4.72 5.33
CA GLY A 17 6.59 5.82 4.37
C GLY A 17 6.11 5.42 2.98
N SER A 18 6.30 4.18 2.57
CA SER A 18 5.91 3.71 1.24
C SER A 18 5.90 2.19 1.22
N ILE A 19 5.36 1.62 0.14
CA ILE A 19 5.34 0.17 -0.07
C ILE A 19 5.58 -0.16 -1.55
N THR A 20 6.38 -1.19 -1.80
CA THR A 20 6.58 -1.73 -3.15
C THR A 20 5.93 -3.11 -3.22
N PRO A 21 5.70 -3.66 -4.44
CA PRO A 21 5.19 -5.03 -4.56
C PRO A 21 6.06 -6.07 -3.85
N TYR A 22 7.39 -5.86 -3.87
CA TYR A 22 8.32 -6.74 -3.16
C TYR A 22 8.12 -6.66 -1.65
N ASP A 23 7.97 -5.44 -1.11
CA ASP A 23 7.71 -5.25 0.32
C ASP A 23 6.41 -5.93 0.73
N ALA A 24 5.37 -5.77 -0.08
CA ALA A 24 4.06 -6.36 0.20
C ALA A 24 4.14 -7.87 0.22
N PHE A 25 4.84 -8.46 -0.72
CA PHE A 25 5.01 -9.91 -0.77
C PHE A 25 5.82 -10.42 0.41
N ARG A 26 6.98 -9.82 0.64
CA ARG A 26 7.91 -10.27 1.69
C ARG A 26 7.32 -10.11 3.09
N ASP A 27 6.75 -8.95 3.39
CA ASP A 27 6.38 -8.59 4.75
C ASP A 27 4.90 -8.85 5.06
N LEU A 28 4.03 -8.77 4.07
CA LEU A 28 2.59 -8.89 4.27
C LEU A 28 1.96 -10.10 3.58
N GLY A 29 2.72 -10.82 2.75
CA GLY A 29 2.19 -11.94 2.00
C GLY A 29 1.19 -11.56 0.91
N ILE A 30 1.23 -10.32 0.45
CA ILE A 30 0.33 -9.80 -0.57
C ILE A 30 0.99 -9.91 -1.93
N THR A 31 0.36 -10.65 -2.85
CA THR A 31 0.89 -10.87 -4.21
C THR A 31 0.33 -9.88 -5.24
N LYS A 32 -0.78 -9.22 -4.93
CA LYS A 32 -1.46 -8.30 -5.86
C LYS A 32 -1.63 -6.92 -5.23
N LEU A 33 -0.52 -6.27 -4.95
CA LEU A 33 -0.53 -4.95 -4.31
C LEU A 33 -1.32 -3.91 -5.11
N ALA A 34 -1.18 -3.92 -6.43
CA ALA A 34 -1.90 -2.98 -7.29
C ALA A 34 -3.42 -3.10 -7.11
N THR A 35 -3.93 -4.32 -6.94
CA THR A 35 -5.36 -4.55 -6.70
C THR A 35 -5.78 -3.98 -5.36
N VAL A 36 -4.97 -4.18 -4.32
CA VAL A 36 -5.26 -3.63 -2.98
C VAL A 36 -5.29 -2.10 -3.03
N CYS A 37 -4.32 -1.49 -3.70
CA CYS A 37 -4.27 -0.03 -3.85
C CYS A 37 -5.47 0.51 -4.66
N SER A 38 -5.88 -0.22 -5.70
CA SER A 38 -7.07 0.13 -6.47
C SER A 38 -8.33 0.08 -5.59
N ASN A 39 -8.45 -0.95 -4.75
CA ASN A 39 -9.57 -1.05 -3.82
C ASN A 39 -9.59 0.08 -2.80
N LEU A 40 -8.42 0.53 -2.34
CA LEU A 40 -8.34 1.69 -1.44
C LEU A 40 -8.91 2.93 -2.11
N ARG A 41 -8.60 3.14 -3.39
CA ARG A 41 -9.14 4.28 -4.14
C ARG A 41 -10.65 4.18 -4.35
N LEU A 42 -11.12 3.01 -4.77
CA LEU A 42 -12.50 2.82 -5.19
C LEU A 42 -13.47 2.61 -4.03
N LYS A 43 -13.07 1.86 -3.01
CA LYS A 43 -13.95 1.52 -1.89
C LYS A 43 -13.85 2.48 -0.72
N CYS A 44 -12.66 3.02 -0.48
CA CYS A 44 -12.41 3.89 0.67
C CYS A 44 -12.23 5.36 0.29
N GLY A 45 -12.17 5.66 -0.99
CA GLY A 45 -11.95 7.04 -1.45
C GLY A 45 -10.59 7.62 -1.08
N ILE A 46 -9.60 6.77 -0.84
CA ILE A 46 -8.27 7.19 -0.41
C ILE A 46 -7.38 7.36 -1.61
N ASN A 47 -6.72 8.51 -1.71
CA ASN A 47 -5.78 8.77 -2.79
C ASN A 47 -4.46 8.07 -2.51
N VAL A 48 -4.20 7.02 -3.27
CA VAL A 48 -2.92 6.31 -3.23
C VAL A 48 -2.06 6.83 -4.38
N TYR A 49 -0.92 7.39 -4.05
CA TYR A 49 0.01 7.90 -5.04
C TYR A 49 1.01 6.81 -5.41
N SER A 50 1.51 6.85 -6.63
CA SER A 50 2.53 5.93 -7.07
C SER A 50 3.60 6.64 -7.88
N ALA A 51 4.83 6.16 -7.76
CA ALA A 51 5.96 6.60 -8.57
C ALA A 51 6.64 5.36 -9.14
N ILE A 52 7.11 5.47 -10.37
CA ILE A 52 7.85 4.38 -11.01
C ILE A 52 9.32 4.55 -10.64
N GLU A 53 9.90 3.51 -10.06
CA GLU A 53 11.31 3.46 -9.75
C GLU A 53 12.01 2.52 -10.71
N LYS A 54 13.23 2.90 -11.10
CA LYS A 54 14.10 2.09 -11.95
C LYS A 54 15.16 1.45 -11.10
N SER A 55 15.39 0.16 -11.34
CA SER A 55 16.40 -0.59 -10.62
C SER A 55 17.03 -1.58 -11.58
N LYS A 56 18.03 -2.30 -11.12
CA LYS A 56 18.61 -3.42 -11.84
C LYS A 56 18.36 -4.70 -11.07
N ASN A 57 18.01 -5.76 -11.78
CA ASN A 57 17.84 -7.06 -11.17
C ASN A 57 19.23 -7.70 -10.90
N ARG A 58 19.20 -8.93 -10.41
CA ARG A 58 20.43 -9.67 -10.08
C ARG A 58 21.39 -9.81 -11.25
N PHE A 59 20.89 -9.82 -12.47
CA PHE A 59 21.68 -9.99 -13.68
C PHE A 59 22.10 -8.66 -14.32
N GLY A 60 21.86 -7.54 -13.64
CA GLY A 60 22.19 -6.21 -14.16
C GLY A 60 21.21 -5.68 -15.19
N GLU A 61 20.11 -6.39 -15.42
CA GLU A 61 19.09 -5.96 -16.38
C GLU A 61 18.20 -4.89 -15.76
N PRO A 62 17.79 -3.86 -16.53
CA PRO A 62 16.90 -2.83 -16.01
C PRO A 62 15.54 -3.42 -15.65
N CYS A 63 15.01 -3.04 -14.49
CA CYS A 63 13.66 -3.39 -14.08
C CYS A 63 12.96 -2.17 -13.52
N HIS A 64 11.64 -2.19 -13.61
CA HIS A 64 10.80 -1.10 -13.13
C HIS A 64 9.79 -1.65 -12.13
N TYR A 65 9.52 -0.89 -11.08
CA TYR A 65 8.47 -1.22 -10.14
C TYR A 65 7.81 0.06 -9.64
N LYS A 66 6.58 -0.07 -9.16
CA LYS A 66 5.86 1.06 -8.59
C LYS A 66 6.03 1.08 -7.08
N ARG A 67 6.31 2.27 -6.55
CA ARG A 67 6.31 2.51 -5.11
C ARG A 67 5.06 3.29 -4.78
N TYR A 68 4.27 2.79 -3.85
CA TYR A 68 3.01 3.41 -3.44
C TYR A 68 3.18 4.14 -2.12
N PHE A 69 2.51 5.28 -1.99
CA PHE A 69 2.57 6.07 -0.76
C PHE A 69 1.26 6.83 -0.56
N LEU A 70 1.04 7.25 0.70
CA LEU A 70 -0.13 8.01 1.12
C LEU A 70 0.32 9.26 1.84
N GLU A 71 -0.50 10.31 1.79
CA GLU A 71 -0.32 11.46 2.66
C GLU A 71 -0.84 11.10 4.07
N GLU A 72 -0.27 11.72 5.09
CA GLU A 72 -0.68 11.52 6.48
C GLU A 72 -2.18 11.76 6.68
N LYS A 73 -2.72 12.76 6.01
CA LYS A 73 -4.14 13.07 6.01
C LYS A 73 -4.99 11.88 5.57
N GLU A 74 -4.57 11.18 4.51
CA GLU A 74 -5.29 10.01 4.00
C GLU A 74 -5.25 8.84 4.99
N TYR A 75 -4.12 8.63 5.63
CA TYR A 75 -3.99 7.61 6.65
C TYR A 75 -4.95 7.88 7.82
N ARG A 76 -5.01 9.12 8.30
CA ARG A 76 -5.89 9.49 9.39
C ARG A 76 -7.37 9.27 9.05
N ASN A 77 -7.77 9.61 7.82
CA ASN A 77 -9.12 9.39 7.34
C ASN A 77 -9.47 7.90 7.32
N TYR A 78 -8.56 7.06 6.86
CA TYR A 78 -8.76 5.62 6.82
C TYR A 78 -8.93 5.04 8.22
N ILE A 79 -8.07 5.42 9.14
CA ILE A 79 -8.16 4.94 10.53
C ILE A 79 -9.47 5.36 11.17
N LYS A 80 -9.91 6.58 10.91
CA LYS A 80 -11.20 7.06 11.43
C LYS A 80 -12.36 6.22 10.91
N GLU A 81 -12.39 5.91 9.63
CA GLU A 81 -13.43 5.08 9.03
C GLU A 81 -13.45 3.68 9.63
N VAL A 82 -12.27 3.08 9.83
CA VAL A 82 -12.15 1.75 10.43
C VAL A 82 -12.68 1.75 11.87
N TYR A 83 -12.36 2.78 12.64
CA TYR A 83 -12.88 2.89 14.01
C TYR A 83 -14.40 3.06 14.03
N ASP A 84 -14.94 3.83 13.11
CA ASP A 84 -16.39 4.03 13.02
C ASP A 84 -17.10 2.72 12.67
N GLU A 85 -16.53 1.88 11.82
CA GLU A 85 -17.08 0.58 11.48
C GLU A 85 -17.02 -0.42 12.64
N LEU A 86 -16.04 -0.28 13.53
CA LEU A 86 -15.83 -1.20 14.65
C LEU A 86 -16.73 -0.89 15.86
N ARG A 87 -17.45 0.20 15.84
CA ARG A 87 -18.37 0.56 16.91
C ARG A 87 -19.72 -0.23 16.75
#